data_b0f55e2adbd3e8dfb3b1f9372f10658c
#
_entry.id   b0f55e2adbd3e8dfb3b1f9372f10658c
#
_cell.length_a   1.000
_cell.length_b   1.000
_cell.length_c   1.000
_cell.angle_alpha   90.00
_cell.angle_beta   90.00
_cell.angle_gamma   90.00
#
_symmetry.space_group_name_H-M   'P 1'
#
loop_
_entity.id
_entity.type
_entity.pdbx_description
1 polymer ?
#
loop_
_entity_poly.entity_id
_entity_poly.type
_entity_poly.pdbx_seq_one_letter_code
_entity_poly.pdbx_strand_id
1 'polypeptide(L)'
;LQSIPAGFFDGLTGADSFNKTFNGCTSLKTIPEKLFAKNVNATTMQSCFQNCTALQAVPAGLFGTTTKTKTLTSMFSDCSSLATIAADAFSGVNAASGTMMNIFLNCTSLKEVPSGLFKNNAKVTNYNYAFKGCTGLEKVGPEIFNCANGATSINGVFTDCTSLKEIGDNIFLNPEK
;
A
#
# COMPACT_ATOMS: atom_id res chain seq x y z
N LEU A 1 1.43 -15.50 -14.97
CA LEU A 1 2.55 -15.29 -14.06
C LEU A 1 2.14 -15.71 -12.64
N GLN A 2 2.92 -16.59 -11.98
CA GLN A 2 2.61 -17.05 -10.61
C GLN A 2 3.53 -16.42 -9.56
N SER A 3 4.74 -16.05 -9.91
CA SER A 3 5.72 -15.43 -9.03
C SER A 3 6.65 -14.49 -9.81
N ILE A 4 7.28 -13.57 -9.12
CA ILE A 4 8.30 -12.65 -9.64
C ILE A 4 9.62 -13.06 -8.97
N PRO A 5 10.71 -13.28 -9.73
CA PRO A 5 12.00 -13.61 -9.11
C PRO A 5 12.56 -12.42 -8.31
N ALA A 6 13.34 -12.72 -7.26
CA ALA A 6 14.05 -11.68 -6.50
C ALA A 6 14.98 -10.89 -7.42
N GLY A 7 15.07 -9.58 -7.20
CA GLY A 7 15.91 -8.68 -7.99
C GLY A 7 15.45 -8.45 -9.44
N PHE A 8 14.21 -8.82 -9.78
CA PHE A 8 13.68 -8.70 -11.14
C PHE A 8 13.88 -7.31 -11.77
N PHE A 9 13.76 -6.26 -10.97
CA PHE A 9 13.94 -4.88 -11.43
C PHE A 9 15.29 -4.25 -11.06
N ASP A 10 16.23 -5.01 -10.52
CA ASP A 10 17.51 -4.46 -10.01
C ASP A 10 18.33 -3.71 -11.05
N GLY A 11 18.25 -4.12 -12.32
CA GLY A 11 18.92 -3.46 -13.45
C GLY A 11 18.21 -2.19 -13.95
N LEU A 12 16.97 -1.92 -13.53
CA LEU A 12 16.18 -0.79 -14.02
C LEU A 12 16.28 0.43 -13.11
N THR A 13 17.49 0.82 -12.71
CA THR A 13 17.75 1.91 -11.78
C THR A 13 17.31 3.30 -12.28
N GLY A 14 17.20 3.47 -13.60
CA GLY A 14 16.73 4.69 -14.25
C GLY A 14 15.23 4.75 -14.50
N ALA A 15 14.48 3.67 -14.23
CA ALA A 15 13.05 3.66 -14.50
C ALA A 15 12.31 4.67 -13.61
N ASP A 16 11.42 5.45 -14.21
CA ASP A 16 10.61 6.47 -13.53
C ASP A 16 9.17 6.02 -13.27
N SER A 17 8.72 4.94 -13.92
CA SER A 17 7.34 4.45 -13.84
C SER A 17 7.26 2.92 -13.88
N PHE A 18 6.44 2.37 -12.98
CA PHE A 18 6.00 0.97 -12.97
C PHE A 18 4.47 0.87 -13.01
N ASN A 19 3.81 1.86 -13.64
CA ASN A 19 2.35 1.87 -13.76
C ASN A 19 1.85 0.62 -14.48
N LYS A 20 0.88 -0.07 -13.84
CA LYS A 20 0.19 -1.23 -14.38
C LYS A 20 1.09 -2.41 -14.78
N THR A 21 2.35 -2.47 -14.33
CA THR A 21 3.33 -3.48 -14.77
C THR A 21 2.83 -4.92 -14.62
N PHE A 22 2.11 -5.22 -13.54
CA PHE A 22 1.52 -6.53 -13.27
C PHE A 22 -0.01 -6.47 -13.16
N ASN A 23 -0.64 -5.40 -13.66
CA ASN A 23 -2.10 -5.28 -13.61
C ASN A 23 -2.77 -6.48 -14.26
N GLY A 24 -3.73 -7.10 -13.56
CA GLY A 24 -4.47 -8.25 -14.09
C GLY A 24 -3.68 -9.57 -14.10
N CYS A 25 -2.53 -9.65 -13.43
CA CYS A 25 -1.82 -10.91 -13.24
C CYS A 25 -2.55 -11.80 -12.22
N THR A 26 -3.72 -12.31 -12.60
CA THR A 26 -4.67 -13.02 -11.72
C THR A 26 -4.12 -14.28 -11.06
N SER A 27 -3.04 -14.86 -11.59
CA SER A 27 -2.38 -16.05 -11.03
C SER A 27 -1.15 -15.70 -10.17
N LEU A 28 -0.79 -14.41 -10.02
CA LEU A 28 0.36 -13.98 -9.22
C LEU A 28 0.05 -14.16 -7.74
N LYS A 29 0.80 -15.05 -7.07
CA LYS A 29 0.59 -15.40 -5.66
C LYS A 29 1.49 -14.64 -4.71
N THR A 30 2.73 -14.34 -5.13
CA THR A 30 3.75 -13.76 -4.27
C THR A 30 4.56 -12.66 -4.96
N ILE A 31 4.95 -11.66 -4.18
CA ILE A 31 5.87 -10.59 -4.57
C ILE A 31 7.12 -10.76 -3.70
N PRO A 32 8.34 -10.72 -4.26
CA PRO A 32 9.56 -10.79 -3.46
C PRO A 32 9.74 -9.53 -2.61
N GLU A 33 10.35 -9.68 -1.44
CA GLU A 33 10.83 -8.54 -0.65
C GLU A 33 11.75 -7.65 -1.49
N LYS A 34 11.74 -6.36 -1.20
CA LYS A 34 12.64 -5.37 -1.81
C LYS A 34 12.56 -5.29 -3.35
N LEU A 35 11.43 -5.71 -3.94
CA LEU A 35 11.25 -5.73 -5.40
C LEU A 35 11.62 -4.38 -6.07
N PHE A 36 11.30 -3.26 -5.42
CA PHE A 36 11.59 -1.92 -5.94
C PHE A 36 12.72 -1.19 -5.19
N ALA A 37 13.52 -1.89 -4.39
CA ALA A 37 14.52 -1.25 -3.53
C ALA A 37 15.59 -0.48 -4.29
N LYS A 38 15.93 -0.88 -5.51
CA LYS A 38 16.93 -0.20 -6.36
C LYS A 38 16.34 0.81 -7.35
N ASN A 39 15.01 0.89 -7.44
CA ASN A 39 14.32 1.75 -8.39
C ASN A 39 14.02 3.14 -7.81
N VAL A 40 15.06 3.80 -7.29
CA VAL A 40 14.98 5.05 -6.51
C VAL A 40 14.45 6.25 -7.31
N ASN A 41 14.44 6.16 -8.64
CA ASN A 41 13.94 7.19 -9.54
C ASN A 41 12.45 7.05 -9.86
N ALA A 42 11.85 5.93 -9.51
CA ALA A 42 10.43 5.69 -9.78
C ALA A 42 9.56 6.73 -9.06
N THR A 43 8.72 7.42 -9.80
CA THR A 43 7.79 8.44 -9.29
C THR A 43 6.37 7.92 -9.17
N THR A 44 6.02 6.87 -9.92
CA THR A 44 4.67 6.34 -9.97
C THR A 44 4.65 4.81 -10.13
N MET A 45 3.78 4.16 -9.36
CA MET A 45 3.49 2.73 -9.42
C MET A 45 1.97 2.51 -9.39
N GLN A 46 1.22 3.42 -10.03
CA GLN A 46 -0.23 3.36 -10.08
C GLN A 46 -0.69 2.03 -10.64
N SER A 47 -1.63 1.37 -9.96
CA SER A 47 -2.25 0.12 -10.39
C SER A 47 -1.26 -1.02 -10.69
N CYS A 48 -0.03 -0.98 -10.12
CA CYS A 48 1.03 -1.92 -10.48
C CYS A 48 0.62 -3.37 -10.29
N PHE A 49 -0.10 -3.69 -9.21
CA PHE A 49 -0.63 -5.03 -8.90
C PHE A 49 -2.16 -5.07 -8.86
N GLN A 50 -2.83 -4.08 -9.44
CA GLN A 50 -4.30 -4.07 -9.45
C GLN A 50 -4.83 -5.33 -10.13
N ASN A 51 -5.93 -5.91 -9.60
CA ASN A 51 -6.55 -7.15 -10.11
C ASN A 51 -5.62 -8.39 -10.05
N CYS A 52 -4.58 -8.40 -9.21
CA CYS A 52 -3.83 -9.62 -8.91
C CYS A 52 -4.62 -10.48 -7.91
N THR A 53 -5.70 -11.10 -8.37
CA THR A 53 -6.70 -11.73 -7.50
C THR A 53 -6.19 -12.91 -6.69
N ALA A 54 -5.09 -13.56 -7.07
CA ALA A 54 -4.44 -14.64 -6.31
C ALA A 54 -3.35 -14.16 -5.34
N LEU A 55 -3.03 -12.85 -5.32
CA LEU A 55 -1.97 -12.30 -4.47
C LEU A 55 -2.34 -12.42 -2.99
N GLN A 56 -1.45 -13.02 -2.17
CA GLN A 56 -1.74 -13.37 -0.78
C GLN A 56 -1.20 -12.37 0.25
N ALA A 57 -0.06 -11.73 -0.06
CA ALA A 57 0.61 -10.83 0.88
C ALA A 57 1.32 -9.67 0.20
N VAL A 58 1.40 -8.53 0.91
CA VAL A 58 2.35 -7.45 0.60
C VAL A 58 3.58 -7.65 1.47
N PRO A 59 4.77 -7.90 0.88
CA PRO A 59 5.98 -8.24 1.61
C PRO A 59 6.59 -7.05 2.37
N ALA A 60 7.50 -7.37 3.30
CA ALA A 60 8.33 -6.42 4.02
C ALA A 60 9.24 -5.62 3.06
N GLY A 61 9.48 -4.35 3.39
CA GLY A 61 10.46 -3.50 2.72
C GLY A 61 10.29 -3.40 1.20
N LEU A 62 9.09 -3.53 0.67
CA LEU A 62 8.80 -3.61 -0.77
C LEU A 62 9.51 -2.51 -1.59
N PHE A 63 9.58 -1.29 -1.06
CA PHE A 63 10.12 -0.11 -1.76
C PHE A 63 11.56 0.26 -1.37
N GLY A 64 12.12 -0.35 -0.34
CA GLY A 64 13.42 0.06 0.18
C GLY A 64 13.43 1.55 0.54
N THR A 65 14.39 2.30 0.01
CA THR A 65 14.53 3.75 0.25
C THR A 65 14.00 4.63 -0.89
N THR A 66 12.98 4.19 -1.60
CA THR A 66 12.41 4.92 -2.76
C THR A 66 11.76 6.24 -2.32
N THR A 67 12.52 7.30 -2.30
CA THR A 67 12.09 8.63 -1.85
C THR A 67 11.29 9.43 -2.88
N LYS A 68 11.37 9.07 -4.18
CA LYS A 68 10.72 9.81 -5.26
C LYS A 68 9.29 9.36 -5.58
N THR A 69 8.87 8.19 -5.09
CA THR A 69 7.54 7.65 -5.39
C THR A 69 6.43 8.52 -4.79
N LYS A 70 5.60 9.08 -5.66
CA LYS A 70 4.47 9.96 -5.28
C LYS A 70 3.13 9.28 -5.44
N THR A 71 2.96 8.42 -6.44
CA THR A 71 1.66 7.85 -6.79
C THR A 71 1.65 6.35 -6.65
N LEU A 72 0.88 5.87 -5.66
CA LEU A 72 0.57 4.45 -5.42
C LEU A 72 -0.95 4.19 -5.55
N THR A 73 -1.67 5.08 -6.26
CA THR A 73 -3.12 4.96 -6.46
C THR A 73 -3.48 3.57 -6.98
N SER A 74 -4.41 2.91 -6.30
CA SER A 74 -4.95 1.59 -6.67
C SER A 74 -3.89 0.48 -6.81
N MET A 75 -2.72 0.61 -6.16
CA MET A 75 -1.61 -0.33 -6.39
C MET A 75 -1.98 -1.78 -6.15
N PHE A 76 -2.78 -2.06 -5.12
CA PHE A 76 -3.26 -3.40 -4.76
C PHE A 76 -4.80 -3.49 -4.80
N SER A 77 -5.48 -2.56 -5.51
CA SER A 77 -6.94 -2.61 -5.65
C SER A 77 -7.37 -3.94 -6.27
N ASP A 78 -8.47 -4.49 -5.77
CA ASP A 78 -9.08 -5.73 -6.28
C ASP A 78 -8.19 -6.98 -6.14
N CYS A 79 -7.20 -6.97 -5.23
CA CYS A 79 -6.44 -8.15 -4.83
C CYS A 79 -7.26 -8.98 -3.83
N SER A 80 -8.28 -9.69 -4.30
CA SER A 80 -9.30 -10.31 -3.45
C SER A 80 -8.78 -11.40 -2.50
N SER A 81 -7.65 -12.06 -2.82
CA SER A 81 -7.00 -13.04 -1.93
C SER A 81 -5.97 -12.44 -0.97
N LEU A 82 -5.74 -11.10 -1.02
CA LEU A 82 -4.75 -10.45 -0.18
C LEU A 82 -5.18 -10.53 1.29
N ALA A 83 -4.43 -11.31 2.08
CA ALA A 83 -4.76 -11.59 3.47
C ALA A 83 -3.88 -10.80 4.46
N THR A 84 -2.64 -10.47 4.10
CA THR A 84 -1.66 -9.85 5.00
C THR A 84 -0.87 -8.73 4.34
N ILE A 85 -0.48 -7.74 5.16
CA ILE A 85 0.40 -6.63 4.77
C ILE A 85 1.50 -6.54 5.82
N ALA A 86 2.77 -6.55 5.42
CA ALA A 86 3.86 -6.29 6.35
C ALA A 86 3.84 -4.83 6.84
N ALA A 87 4.07 -4.60 8.13
CA ALA A 87 3.96 -3.27 8.74
C ALA A 87 4.93 -2.22 8.16
N ASP A 88 6.06 -2.67 7.63
CA ASP A 88 7.10 -1.83 7.02
C ASP A 88 7.04 -1.78 5.48
N ALA A 89 6.02 -2.39 4.87
CA ALA A 89 5.88 -2.48 3.42
C ALA A 89 6.05 -1.13 2.68
N PHE A 90 5.60 -0.04 3.30
CA PHE A 90 5.61 1.31 2.70
C PHE A 90 6.62 2.27 3.36
N SER A 91 7.50 1.80 4.22
CA SER A 91 8.40 2.66 5.02
C SER A 91 9.29 3.58 4.17
N GLY A 92 9.64 3.17 2.96
CA GLY A 92 10.45 3.96 2.02
C GLY A 92 9.68 5.00 1.19
N VAL A 93 8.35 5.07 1.30
CA VAL A 93 7.51 5.95 0.45
C VAL A 93 7.17 7.23 1.20
N ASN A 94 7.92 8.29 0.97
CA ASN A 94 7.69 9.58 1.66
C ASN A 94 7.93 10.79 0.75
N ALA A 95 7.50 10.74 -0.50
CA ALA A 95 7.60 11.87 -1.42
C ALA A 95 6.52 12.92 -1.15
N ALA A 96 6.85 14.20 -1.31
CA ALA A 96 5.91 15.32 -1.10
C ALA A 96 4.67 15.19 -1.99
N SER A 97 3.49 15.47 -1.40
CA SER A 97 2.18 15.38 -2.06
C SER A 97 1.86 13.98 -2.60
N GLY A 98 2.32 12.95 -1.90
CA GLY A 98 2.05 11.56 -2.28
C GLY A 98 0.57 11.20 -2.20
N THR A 99 0.14 10.22 -3.01
CA THR A 99 -1.23 9.67 -2.96
C THR A 99 -1.21 8.15 -2.88
N MET A 100 -2.00 7.63 -1.94
CA MET A 100 -2.29 6.20 -1.74
C MET A 100 -3.81 5.94 -1.86
N MET A 101 -4.52 6.76 -2.66
CA MET A 101 -5.95 6.59 -2.91
C MET A 101 -6.24 5.19 -3.45
N ASN A 102 -7.27 4.54 -2.91
CA ASN A 102 -7.70 3.19 -3.32
C ASN A 102 -6.63 2.10 -3.19
N ILE A 103 -5.58 2.29 -2.38
CA ILE A 103 -4.41 1.42 -2.41
C ILE A 103 -4.77 -0.06 -2.16
N PHE A 104 -5.76 -0.34 -1.29
CA PHE A 104 -6.28 -1.67 -0.96
C PHE A 104 -7.80 -1.77 -1.20
N LEU A 105 -8.36 -0.99 -2.14
CA LEU A 105 -9.77 -1.07 -2.50
C LEU A 105 -10.15 -2.52 -2.82
N ASN A 106 -11.24 -3.04 -2.22
CA ASN A 106 -11.77 -4.38 -2.45
C ASN A 106 -10.80 -5.55 -2.15
N CYS A 107 -9.85 -5.39 -1.23
CA CYS A 107 -9.05 -6.51 -0.72
C CYS A 107 -9.90 -7.33 0.28
N THR A 108 -10.82 -8.13 -0.24
CA THR A 108 -11.90 -8.76 0.55
C THR A 108 -11.41 -9.82 1.55
N SER A 109 -10.22 -10.40 1.36
CA SER A 109 -9.62 -11.38 2.28
C SER A 109 -8.76 -10.75 3.38
N LEU A 110 -8.49 -9.43 3.33
CA LEU A 110 -7.67 -8.74 4.33
C LEU A 110 -8.37 -8.79 5.69
N LYS A 111 -7.66 -9.30 6.72
CA LYS A 111 -8.20 -9.46 8.07
C LYS A 111 -7.78 -8.36 9.03
N GLU A 112 -6.57 -7.86 8.87
CA GLU A 112 -5.99 -6.84 9.75
C GLU A 112 -5.16 -5.83 8.97
N VAL A 113 -5.27 -4.56 9.37
CA VAL A 113 -4.30 -3.51 8.99
C VAL A 113 -3.28 -3.43 10.12
N PRO A 114 -1.98 -3.72 9.85
CA PRO A 114 -0.97 -3.77 10.90
C PRO A 114 -0.71 -2.38 11.50
N SER A 115 -0.33 -2.35 12.78
CA SER A 115 0.05 -1.11 13.49
C SER A 115 1.11 -0.32 12.71
N GLY A 116 0.94 0.98 12.63
CA GLY A 116 1.93 1.88 12.05
C GLY A 116 2.16 1.73 10.55
N LEU A 117 1.26 1.10 9.80
CA LEU A 117 1.45 0.80 8.36
C LEU A 117 1.95 2.00 7.55
N PHE A 118 1.39 3.18 7.77
CA PHE A 118 1.76 4.41 7.05
C PHE A 118 2.41 5.46 7.97
N LYS A 119 2.89 5.08 9.15
CA LYS A 119 3.47 6.03 10.11
C LYS A 119 4.68 6.81 9.58
N ASN A 120 5.41 6.22 8.64
CA ASN A 120 6.60 6.83 8.01
C ASN A 120 6.25 7.66 6.76
N ASN A 121 4.97 7.73 6.38
CA ASN A 121 4.52 8.35 5.13
C ASN A 121 3.97 9.77 5.37
N ALA A 122 4.64 10.56 6.20
CA ALA A 122 4.18 11.89 6.65
C ALA A 122 3.88 12.90 5.54
N LYS A 123 4.43 12.70 4.34
CA LYS A 123 4.22 13.59 3.18
C LYS A 123 3.12 13.11 2.23
N VAL A 124 2.51 11.97 2.50
CA VAL A 124 1.35 11.49 1.76
C VAL A 124 0.12 12.27 2.20
N THR A 125 -0.62 12.83 1.26
CA THR A 125 -1.74 13.73 1.53
C THR A 125 -3.11 13.15 1.20
N ASN A 126 -3.17 11.99 0.54
CA ASN A 126 -4.43 11.39 0.11
C ASN A 126 -4.46 9.87 0.34
N TYR A 127 -5.34 9.45 1.26
CA TYR A 127 -5.67 8.04 1.55
C TYR A 127 -7.15 7.73 1.28
N ASN A 128 -7.83 8.53 0.43
CA ASN A 128 -9.25 8.30 0.14
C ASN A 128 -9.48 6.86 -0.29
N TYR A 129 -10.49 6.24 0.33
CA TYR A 129 -10.92 4.88 0.02
C TYR A 129 -9.81 3.83 0.14
N ALA A 130 -8.79 4.07 0.96
CA ALA A 130 -7.61 3.21 1.05
C ALA A 130 -7.95 1.75 1.33
N PHE A 131 -8.95 1.48 2.17
CA PHE A 131 -9.44 0.14 2.54
C PHE A 131 -10.92 -0.06 2.22
N LYS A 132 -11.52 0.78 1.33
CA LYS A 132 -12.93 0.63 0.97
C LYS A 132 -13.19 -0.78 0.40
N GLY A 133 -14.30 -1.39 0.82
CA GLY A 133 -14.71 -2.71 0.33
C GLY A 133 -13.87 -3.88 0.86
N CYS A 134 -13.00 -3.66 1.86
CA CYS A 134 -12.31 -4.74 2.56
C CYS A 134 -13.30 -5.45 3.49
N THR A 135 -14.24 -6.20 2.90
CA THR A 135 -15.36 -6.81 3.63
C THR A 135 -14.94 -7.81 4.69
N GLY A 136 -13.74 -8.41 4.56
CA GLY A 136 -13.17 -9.33 5.52
C GLY A 136 -12.36 -8.68 6.64
N LEU A 137 -12.15 -7.34 6.61
CA LEU A 137 -11.34 -6.61 7.58
C LEU A 137 -12.03 -6.59 8.95
N GLU A 138 -11.37 -7.17 9.96
CA GLU A 138 -11.88 -7.29 11.31
C GLU A 138 -11.22 -6.32 12.29
N LYS A 139 -9.94 -5.98 12.03
CA LYS A 139 -9.13 -5.19 12.94
C LYS A 139 -8.26 -4.16 12.20
N VAL A 140 -8.17 -2.96 12.77
CA VAL A 140 -7.24 -1.92 12.37
C VAL A 140 -6.32 -1.61 13.55
N GLY A 141 -5.02 -1.79 13.37
CA GLY A 141 -4.03 -1.50 14.41
C GLY A 141 -3.95 0.00 14.74
N PRO A 142 -3.25 0.38 15.81
CA PRO A 142 -3.00 1.78 16.13
C PRO A 142 -2.01 2.45 15.16
N GLU A 143 -1.98 3.79 15.19
CA GLU A 143 -0.96 4.63 14.54
C GLU A 143 -0.83 4.43 13.02
N ILE A 144 -1.93 4.18 12.32
CA ILE A 144 -1.91 3.81 10.90
C ILE A 144 -1.46 4.96 10.02
N PHE A 145 -2.05 6.16 10.19
CA PHE A 145 -1.83 7.30 9.29
C PHE A 145 -0.99 8.39 9.95
N ASN A 146 0.10 8.79 9.33
CA ASN A 146 0.85 9.96 9.75
C ASN A 146 0.33 11.22 9.05
N CYS A 147 -0.25 12.12 9.82
CA CYS A 147 -0.85 13.37 9.33
C CYS A 147 -0.01 14.62 9.71
N ALA A 148 1.27 14.46 10.05
CA ALA A 148 2.13 15.52 10.57
C ALA A 148 2.30 16.73 9.65
N ASN A 149 2.25 16.54 8.33
CA ASN A 149 2.51 17.61 7.36
C ASN A 149 1.24 18.20 6.71
N GLY A 150 0.12 18.16 7.41
CA GLY A 150 -1.08 18.85 6.96
C GLY A 150 -2.18 17.95 6.42
N ALA A 151 -3.14 18.56 5.76
CA ALA A 151 -4.40 17.94 5.43
C ALA A 151 -4.24 16.64 4.66
N THR A 152 -4.57 15.56 5.33
CA THR A 152 -4.70 14.25 4.71
C THR A 152 -6.17 14.06 4.35
N SER A 153 -6.42 13.76 3.09
CA SER A 153 -7.74 13.34 2.65
C SER A 153 -7.95 11.86 2.97
N ILE A 154 -8.98 11.56 3.75
CA ILE A 154 -9.29 10.20 4.25
C ILE A 154 -10.74 9.81 3.95
N ASN A 155 -11.35 10.39 2.90
CA ASN A 155 -12.75 10.14 2.57
C ASN A 155 -12.99 8.65 2.36
N GLY A 156 -14.00 8.11 3.07
CA GLY A 156 -14.46 6.74 2.89
C GLY A 156 -13.40 5.66 3.13
N VAL A 157 -12.39 5.94 3.97
CA VAL A 157 -11.23 5.06 4.15
C VAL A 157 -11.62 3.62 4.54
N PHE A 158 -12.68 3.43 5.34
CA PHE A 158 -13.20 2.12 5.75
C PHE A 158 -14.64 1.88 5.26
N THR A 159 -15.09 2.57 4.23
CA THR A 159 -16.43 2.34 3.64
C THR A 159 -16.57 0.88 3.23
N ASP A 160 -17.71 0.28 3.53
CA ASP A 160 -18.01 -1.12 3.21
C ASP A 160 -17.08 -2.17 3.87
N CYS A 161 -16.35 -1.82 4.95
CA CYS A 161 -15.64 -2.79 5.80
C CYS A 161 -16.62 -3.47 6.75
N THR A 162 -17.49 -4.33 6.23
CA THR A 162 -18.66 -4.85 6.94
C THR A 162 -18.34 -5.78 8.13
N SER A 163 -17.11 -6.33 8.18
CA SER A 163 -16.64 -7.18 9.30
C SER A 163 -15.86 -6.43 10.37
N LEU A 164 -15.67 -5.10 10.25
CA LEU A 164 -14.80 -4.33 11.13
C LEU A 164 -15.37 -4.27 12.56
N LYS A 165 -14.57 -4.75 13.52
CA LYS A 165 -14.95 -4.88 14.95
C LYS A 165 -14.08 -4.00 15.86
N GLU A 166 -12.81 -3.79 15.47
CA GLU A 166 -11.81 -3.14 16.32
C GLU A 166 -11.00 -2.12 15.54
N ILE A 167 -10.90 -0.91 16.08
CA ILE A 167 -9.99 0.13 15.58
C ILE A 167 -9.10 0.53 16.75
N GLY A 168 -7.79 0.42 16.56
CA GLY A 168 -6.79 0.78 17.56
C GLY A 168 -6.75 2.27 17.87
N ASP A 169 -6.11 2.61 18.99
CA ASP A 169 -5.96 3.99 19.42
C ASP A 169 -5.07 4.80 18.47
N ASN A 170 -5.30 6.11 18.43
CA ASN A 170 -4.46 7.08 17.72
C ASN A 170 -4.18 6.71 16.25
N ILE A 171 -5.18 6.17 15.53
CA ILE A 171 -4.99 5.78 14.13
C ILE A 171 -4.49 6.93 13.24
N PHE A 172 -4.73 8.18 13.63
CA PHE A 172 -4.20 9.38 12.98
C PHE A 172 -3.12 10.00 13.85
N LEU A 173 -1.85 9.82 13.47
CA LEU A 173 -0.74 10.46 14.15
C LEU A 173 -0.67 11.94 13.76
N ASN A 174 -0.73 12.80 14.76
CA ASN A 174 -0.39 14.21 14.64
C ASN A 174 0.64 14.55 15.73
N PRO A 175 1.95 14.51 15.42
CA PRO A 175 3.00 14.72 16.41
C PRO A 175 3.08 16.14 16.98
N GLU A 176 2.27 17.09 16.46
CA GLU A 176 2.25 18.49 16.92
C GLU A 176 1.09 18.80 17.90
N LYS A 177 0.37 17.78 18.40
CA LYS A 177 -0.67 17.95 19.43
C LYS A 177 -0.40 17.15 20.67
#